data_b44cf9a1ace2f2a16c8572218fb43fcd
#
_entry.id   b44cf9a1ace2f2a16c8572218fb43fcd
#
_cell.length_a   1.000
_cell.length_b   1.000
_cell.length_c   1.000
_cell.angle_alpha   90.00
_cell.angle_beta   90.00
_cell.angle_gamma   90.00
#
_symmetry.space_group_name_H-M   'P 1'
#
loop_
_entity.id
_entity.type
_entity.pdbx_description
1 polymer ?
#
loop_
_entity_poly.entity_id
_entity_poly.type
_entity_poly.pdbx_seq_one_letter_code
_entity_poly.pdbx_strand_id
1 'polypeptide(L)'
;MYDVHKLDDQYARLQKEFFFLQELIDKYQPSVLAIESQFVDKNPQTMIKIVHAQGVAIAAALSKDVPVVEYSPMKGKMAITGNGHADKHQVADMLQRFLHIPPERMPNKLDATDALGIAYCHYLQLGMPLK
;
A
#
# COMPACT_ATOMS: atom_id res chain seq x y z
N MET A 1 -13.81 -12.61 29.05
CA MET A 1 -13.26 -13.87 28.51
C MET A 1 -12.78 -13.66 27.09
N TYR A 2 -11.66 -14.17 26.78
CA TYR A 2 -11.03 -14.01 25.48
C TYR A 2 -11.75 -14.85 24.43
N ASP A 3 -12.11 -14.25 23.29
CA ASP A 3 -12.79 -14.97 22.23
C ASP A 3 -11.76 -15.62 21.29
N VAL A 4 -11.51 -16.90 21.50
CA VAL A 4 -10.51 -17.67 20.73
C VAL A 4 -10.90 -17.77 19.27
N HIS A 5 -12.19 -17.88 18.96
CA HIS A 5 -12.67 -17.96 17.57
C HIS A 5 -12.37 -16.67 16.80
N LYS A 6 -12.57 -15.53 17.44
CA LYS A 6 -12.31 -14.24 16.83
C LYS A 6 -10.82 -14.04 16.55
N LEU A 7 -9.97 -14.55 17.45
CA LEU A 7 -8.53 -14.51 17.30
C LEU A 7 -8.07 -15.42 16.17
N ASP A 8 -8.59 -16.65 16.13
CA ASP A 8 -8.27 -17.61 15.09
C ASP A 8 -8.65 -17.07 13.69
N ASP A 9 -9.80 -16.43 13.57
CA ASP A 9 -10.25 -15.82 12.32
C ASP A 9 -9.29 -14.73 11.86
N GLN A 10 -8.81 -13.91 12.79
CA GLN A 10 -7.87 -12.85 12.47
C GLN A 10 -6.54 -13.40 11.98
N TYR A 11 -5.99 -14.38 12.68
CA TYR A 11 -4.72 -14.98 12.25
C TYR A 11 -4.89 -15.80 10.97
N ALA A 12 -6.00 -16.50 10.81
CA ALA A 12 -6.30 -17.20 9.57
C ALA A 12 -6.38 -16.24 8.37
N ARG A 13 -6.94 -15.05 8.59
CA ARG A 13 -7.00 -14.01 7.56
C ARG A 13 -5.60 -13.52 7.19
N LEU A 14 -4.74 -13.28 8.16
CA LEU A 14 -3.36 -12.89 7.93
C LEU A 14 -2.58 -13.96 7.15
N GLN A 15 -2.82 -15.23 7.47
CA GLN A 15 -2.20 -16.34 6.76
C GLN A 15 -2.63 -16.37 5.30
N LYS A 16 -3.92 -16.16 5.03
CA LYS A 16 -4.42 -16.09 3.65
C LYS A 16 -3.81 -14.93 2.89
N GLU A 17 -3.66 -13.79 3.54
CA GLU A 17 -3.02 -12.62 2.93
C GLU A 17 -1.56 -12.92 2.56
N PHE A 18 -0.84 -13.60 3.45
CA PHE A 18 0.54 -13.97 3.20
C PHE A 18 0.67 -14.85 1.96
N PHE A 19 -0.10 -15.92 1.88
CA PHE A 19 -0.04 -16.83 0.75
C PHE A 19 -0.53 -16.17 -0.54
N PHE A 20 -1.56 -15.35 -0.46
CA PHE A 20 -2.06 -14.61 -1.61
C PHE A 20 -0.99 -13.67 -2.18
N LEU A 21 -0.30 -12.95 -1.30
CA LEU A 21 0.77 -12.05 -1.72
C LEU A 21 1.95 -12.82 -2.33
N GLN A 22 2.28 -13.98 -1.79
CA GLN A 22 3.32 -14.83 -2.39
C GLN A 22 2.92 -15.26 -3.81
N GLU A 23 1.66 -15.64 -4.02
CA GLU A 23 1.15 -15.99 -5.35
C GLU A 23 1.24 -14.82 -6.32
N LEU A 24 0.86 -13.63 -5.88
CA LEU A 24 0.95 -12.43 -6.70
C LEU A 24 2.40 -12.10 -7.06
N ILE A 25 3.31 -12.24 -6.12
CA ILE A 25 4.72 -11.99 -6.36
C ILE A 25 5.28 -12.98 -7.37
N ASP A 26 4.93 -14.26 -7.25
CA ASP A 26 5.35 -15.28 -8.21
C ASP A 26 4.79 -15.02 -9.60
N LYS A 27 3.53 -14.57 -9.66
CA LYS A 27 2.86 -14.32 -10.94
C LYS A 27 3.40 -13.10 -11.66
N TYR A 28 3.60 -11.98 -10.96
CA TYR A 28 3.96 -10.71 -11.57
C TYR A 28 5.44 -10.36 -11.44
N GLN A 29 6.17 -11.04 -10.58
CA GLN A 29 7.61 -10.84 -10.35
C GLN A 29 7.98 -9.35 -10.19
N PRO A 30 7.38 -8.66 -9.20
CA PRO A 30 7.67 -7.26 -8.98
C PRO A 30 9.11 -7.07 -8.52
N SER A 31 9.68 -5.92 -8.81
CA SER A 31 11.03 -5.59 -8.39
C SER A 31 11.10 -5.03 -6.97
N VAL A 32 9.97 -4.53 -6.44
CA VAL A 32 9.93 -3.89 -5.12
C VAL A 32 8.51 -3.89 -4.58
N LEU A 33 8.39 -3.94 -3.26
CA LEU A 33 7.13 -3.66 -2.56
C LEU A 33 7.20 -2.24 -2.00
N ALA A 34 6.33 -1.36 -2.46
CA ALA A 34 6.23 -0.01 -1.94
C ALA A 34 5.06 0.06 -0.95
N ILE A 35 5.34 0.52 0.26
CA ILE A 35 4.33 0.64 1.30
C ILE A 35 4.31 2.06 1.86
N GLU A 36 3.16 2.43 2.43
CA GLU A 36 2.99 3.71 3.10
C GLU A 36 3.30 3.54 4.59
N SER A 37 4.16 4.40 5.13
CA SER A 37 4.44 4.40 6.56
C SER A 37 3.21 4.87 7.32
N GLN A 38 2.81 4.11 8.34
CA GLN A 38 1.72 4.50 9.21
C GLN A 38 2.31 4.98 10.53
N PHE A 39 2.02 6.22 10.90
CA PHE A 39 2.57 6.77 12.13
C PHE A 39 1.59 6.76 13.28
N VAL A 40 0.42 7.37 13.09
CA VAL A 40 -0.55 7.50 14.17
C VAL A 40 -1.95 7.40 13.61
N ASP A 41 -2.72 6.47 14.14
CA ASP A 41 -4.17 6.44 13.97
C ASP A 41 -4.80 6.78 15.30
N LYS A 42 -6.00 7.39 15.27
CA LYS A 42 -6.75 7.73 16.47
C LYS A 42 -7.25 6.50 17.21
N ASN A 43 -7.41 5.38 16.51
CA ASN A 43 -7.89 4.13 17.08
C ASN A 43 -6.75 3.12 17.17
N PRO A 44 -6.27 2.79 18.38
CA PRO A 44 -5.18 1.84 18.55
C PRO A 44 -5.46 0.45 18.00
N GLN A 45 -6.71 -0.01 18.04
CA GLN A 45 -7.06 -1.33 17.52
C GLN A 45 -6.95 -1.37 15.99
N THR A 46 -7.38 -0.32 15.33
CA THR A 46 -7.20 -0.17 13.87
C THR A 46 -5.73 -0.12 13.52
N MET A 47 -4.94 0.61 14.28
CA MET A 47 -3.50 0.72 14.08
C MET A 47 -2.81 -0.64 14.15
N ILE A 48 -3.17 -1.44 15.14
CA ILE A 48 -2.61 -2.79 15.32
C ILE A 48 -2.92 -3.67 14.12
N LYS A 49 -4.16 -3.62 13.61
CA LYS A 49 -4.56 -4.41 12.43
C LYS A 49 -3.77 -4.00 11.19
N ILE A 50 -3.57 -2.71 10.99
CA ILE A 50 -2.79 -2.19 9.85
C ILE A 50 -1.34 -2.66 9.95
N VAL A 51 -0.74 -2.54 11.14
CA VAL A 51 0.65 -2.95 11.35
C VAL A 51 0.82 -4.44 11.12
N HIS A 52 -0.12 -5.27 11.59
CA HIS A 52 -0.10 -6.72 11.36
C HIS A 52 -0.15 -7.03 9.86
N ALA A 53 -1.06 -6.38 9.13
CA ALA A 53 -1.20 -6.60 7.69
C ALA A 53 0.05 -6.16 6.94
N GLN A 54 0.63 -5.01 7.29
CA GLN A 54 1.88 -4.55 6.70
C GLN A 54 3.03 -5.51 7.01
N GLY A 55 3.13 -6.01 8.24
CA GLY A 55 4.15 -6.98 8.62
C GLY A 55 4.07 -8.24 7.79
N VAL A 56 2.85 -8.73 7.54
CA VAL A 56 2.63 -9.90 6.70
C VAL A 56 3.05 -9.62 5.25
N ALA A 57 2.71 -8.45 4.72
CA ALA A 57 3.10 -8.06 3.37
C ALA A 57 4.63 -7.97 3.23
N ILE A 58 5.29 -7.36 4.21
CA ILE A 58 6.74 -7.27 4.26
C ILE A 58 7.37 -8.66 4.28
N ALA A 59 6.86 -9.54 5.14
CA ALA A 59 7.37 -10.90 5.24
C ALA A 59 7.21 -11.67 3.92
N ALA A 60 6.06 -11.53 3.27
CA ALA A 60 5.81 -12.17 1.97
C ALA A 60 6.82 -11.69 0.92
N ALA A 61 7.05 -10.39 0.85
CA ALA A 61 8.01 -9.83 -0.09
C ALA A 61 9.42 -10.33 0.18
N LEU A 62 9.85 -10.28 1.44
CA LEU A 62 11.20 -10.72 1.82
C LEU A 62 11.39 -12.21 1.62
N SER A 63 10.34 -13.02 1.80
CA SER A 63 10.42 -14.47 1.54
C SER A 63 10.68 -14.80 0.08
N LYS A 64 10.41 -13.86 -0.82
CA LYS A 64 10.63 -13.98 -2.26
C LYS A 64 11.78 -13.09 -2.75
N ASP A 65 12.59 -12.60 -1.84
CA ASP A 65 13.73 -11.72 -2.14
C ASP A 65 13.32 -10.42 -2.84
N VAL A 66 12.11 -9.93 -2.56
CA VAL A 66 11.63 -8.66 -3.07
C VAL A 66 11.91 -7.57 -2.03
N PRO A 67 12.71 -6.56 -2.35
CA PRO A 67 13.01 -5.50 -1.39
C PRO A 67 11.78 -4.64 -1.11
N VAL A 68 11.78 -4.01 0.07
CA VAL A 68 10.66 -3.18 0.53
C VAL A 68 11.14 -1.74 0.68
N VAL A 69 10.34 -0.79 0.21
CA VAL A 69 10.57 0.64 0.41
C VAL A 69 9.35 1.28 1.05
N GLU A 70 9.58 2.28 1.88
CA GLU A 70 8.51 2.98 2.59
C GLU A 70 8.44 4.43 2.15
N TYR A 71 7.22 4.94 2.04
CA TYR A 71 6.96 6.34 1.75
C TYR A 71 5.99 6.90 2.77
N SER A 72 6.25 8.12 3.25
CA SER A 72 5.30 8.82 4.09
C SER A 72 4.10 9.28 3.25
N PRO A 73 2.91 9.41 3.86
CA PRO A 73 1.74 9.93 3.16
C PRO A 73 2.00 11.30 2.53
N MET A 74 2.69 12.18 3.25
CA MET A 74 3.02 13.52 2.76
C MET A 74 3.92 13.45 1.52
N LYS A 75 4.92 12.59 1.54
CA LYS A 75 5.84 12.44 0.40
C LYS A 75 5.12 11.92 -0.83
N GLY A 76 4.22 10.95 -0.66
CA GLY A 76 3.41 10.43 -1.75
C GLY A 76 2.52 11.50 -2.36
N LYS A 77 1.82 12.27 -1.53
CA LYS A 77 0.97 13.36 -1.98
C LYS A 77 1.77 14.44 -2.69
N MET A 78 2.91 14.81 -2.16
CA MET A 78 3.79 15.82 -2.76
C MET A 78 4.26 15.38 -4.14
N ALA A 79 4.65 14.12 -4.29
CA ALA A 79 5.15 13.60 -5.56
C ALA A 79 4.06 13.60 -6.64
N ILE A 80 2.80 13.37 -6.27
CA ILE A 80 1.70 13.24 -7.21
C ILE A 80 1.04 14.58 -7.52
N THR A 81 0.78 15.39 -6.47
CA THR A 81 -0.02 16.61 -6.60
C THR A 81 0.81 17.89 -6.50
N GLY A 82 2.06 17.81 -6.04
CA GLY A 82 2.86 18.98 -5.70
C GLY A 82 2.46 19.61 -4.37
N ASN A 83 1.57 18.98 -3.61
CA ASN A 83 1.09 19.49 -2.33
C ASN A 83 1.00 18.36 -1.31
N GLY A 84 1.85 18.37 -0.29
CA GLY A 84 1.89 17.36 0.76
C GLY A 84 0.63 17.30 1.62
N HIS A 85 -0.23 18.31 1.54
CA HIS A 85 -1.49 18.38 2.28
C HIS A 85 -2.72 18.14 1.38
N ALA A 86 -2.52 17.66 0.17
CA ALA A 86 -3.63 17.33 -0.72
C ALA A 86 -4.54 16.28 -0.10
N ASP A 87 -5.84 16.38 -0.35
CA ASP A 87 -6.78 15.39 0.12
C ASP A 87 -6.78 14.16 -0.82
N LYS A 88 -7.43 13.09 -0.36
CA LYS A 88 -7.46 11.81 -1.09
C LYS A 88 -8.11 11.94 -2.46
N HIS A 89 -9.10 12.81 -2.61
CA HIS A 89 -9.78 13.02 -3.89
C HIS A 89 -8.88 13.72 -4.89
N GLN A 90 -8.11 14.69 -4.45
CA GLN A 90 -7.12 15.37 -5.30
C GLN A 90 -6.05 14.38 -5.78
N VAL A 91 -5.57 13.50 -4.90
CA VAL A 91 -4.61 12.46 -5.28
C VAL A 91 -5.22 11.52 -6.31
N ALA A 92 -6.46 11.07 -6.09
CA ALA A 92 -7.15 10.18 -7.02
C ALA A 92 -7.34 10.81 -8.40
N ASP A 93 -7.74 12.07 -8.44
CA ASP A 93 -7.93 12.79 -9.71
C ASP A 93 -6.63 12.91 -10.50
N MET A 94 -5.53 13.22 -9.82
CA MET A 94 -4.23 13.35 -10.47
C MET A 94 -3.72 12.00 -10.97
N LEU A 95 -3.91 10.93 -10.18
CA LEU A 95 -3.53 9.58 -10.60
C LEU A 95 -4.32 9.15 -11.83
N GLN A 96 -5.62 9.44 -11.86
CA GLN A 96 -6.45 9.12 -13.00
C GLN A 96 -5.92 9.77 -14.27
N ARG A 97 -5.51 11.02 -14.18
CA ARG A 97 -4.95 11.77 -15.31
C ARG A 97 -3.60 11.22 -15.75
N PHE A 98 -2.69 11.02 -14.80
CA PHE A 98 -1.32 10.58 -15.11
C PHE A 98 -1.26 9.18 -15.67
N LEU A 99 -2.11 8.29 -15.17
CA LEU A 99 -2.14 6.89 -15.59
C LEU A 99 -3.13 6.63 -16.72
N HIS A 100 -3.86 7.65 -17.15
CA HIS A 100 -4.88 7.54 -18.19
C HIS A 100 -5.91 6.45 -17.90
N ILE A 101 -6.34 6.37 -16.63
CA ILE A 101 -7.32 5.38 -16.20
C ILE A 101 -8.72 5.87 -16.52
N PRO A 102 -9.56 5.10 -17.25
CA PRO A 102 -10.95 5.48 -17.44
C PRO A 102 -11.67 5.61 -16.08
N PRO A 103 -12.59 6.59 -15.93
CA PRO A 103 -13.29 6.77 -14.64
C PRO A 103 -13.97 5.52 -14.12
N GLU A 104 -14.52 4.68 -14.99
CA GLU A 104 -15.18 3.44 -14.62
C GLU A 104 -14.21 2.36 -14.11
N ARG A 105 -12.92 2.53 -14.35
CA ARG A 105 -11.88 1.59 -13.90
C ARG A 105 -11.12 2.09 -12.68
N MET A 106 -11.40 3.30 -12.22
CA MET A 106 -10.77 3.79 -10.99
C MET A 106 -11.24 2.97 -9.79
N PRO A 107 -10.34 2.67 -8.83
CA PRO A 107 -10.75 1.98 -7.61
C PRO A 107 -11.84 2.77 -6.87
N ASN A 108 -12.86 2.07 -6.42
CA ASN A 108 -13.95 2.70 -5.68
C ASN A 108 -13.53 3.08 -4.26
N LYS A 109 -12.54 2.36 -3.70
CA LYS A 109 -12.08 2.58 -2.35
C LYS A 109 -10.85 3.46 -2.35
N LEU A 110 -10.86 4.48 -1.48
CA LEU A 110 -9.72 5.39 -1.35
C LEU A 110 -8.44 4.68 -0.91
N ASP A 111 -8.56 3.60 -0.12
CA ASP A 111 -7.39 2.83 0.31
C ASP A 111 -6.66 2.19 -0.88
N ALA A 112 -7.42 1.69 -1.85
CA ALA A 112 -6.82 1.14 -3.07
C ALA A 112 -6.17 2.24 -3.91
N THR A 113 -6.77 3.43 -3.93
CA THR A 113 -6.19 4.59 -4.60
C THR A 113 -4.90 5.04 -3.91
N ASP A 114 -4.84 5.01 -2.58
CA ASP A 114 -3.63 5.33 -1.83
C ASP A 114 -2.49 4.36 -2.18
N ALA A 115 -2.79 3.07 -2.27
CA ALA A 115 -1.81 2.06 -2.65
C ALA A 115 -1.27 2.30 -4.07
N LEU A 116 -2.16 2.64 -5.00
CA LEU A 116 -1.78 3.00 -6.37
C LEU A 116 -0.90 4.23 -6.38
N GLY A 117 -1.21 5.22 -5.53
CA GLY A 117 -0.42 6.43 -5.38
C GLY A 117 1.01 6.17 -4.92
N ILE A 118 1.17 5.27 -3.95
CA ILE A 118 2.50 4.89 -3.44
C ILE A 118 3.30 4.16 -4.53
N ALA A 119 2.68 3.27 -5.26
CA ALA A 119 3.33 2.58 -6.38
C ALA A 119 3.78 3.57 -7.45
N TYR A 120 2.94 4.54 -7.80
CA TYR A 120 3.29 5.56 -8.78
C TYR A 120 4.39 6.49 -8.29
N CYS A 121 4.37 6.84 -7.00
CA CYS A 121 5.43 7.62 -6.38
C CYS A 121 6.79 6.93 -6.54
N HIS A 122 6.85 5.64 -6.29
CA HIS A 122 8.08 4.89 -6.48
C HIS A 122 8.50 4.84 -7.95
N TYR A 123 7.55 4.65 -8.85
CA TYR A 123 7.80 4.65 -10.29
C TYR A 123 8.43 5.98 -10.74
N LEU A 124 7.91 7.10 -10.25
CA LEU A 124 8.46 8.41 -10.57
C LEU A 124 9.91 8.55 -10.11
N GLN A 125 10.24 8.03 -8.94
CA GLN A 125 11.61 8.09 -8.42
C GLN A 125 12.57 7.26 -9.27
N LEU A 126 12.12 6.10 -9.75
CA LEU A 126 12.93 5.27 -10.64
C LEU A 126 13.11 5.89 -12.01
N GLY A 127 12.07 6.57 -12.51
CA GLY A 127 12.10 7.20 -13.82
C GLY A 127 12.83 8.53 -13.87
N MET A 128 13.14 9.11 -12.71
CA MET A 128 13.90 10.35 -12.66
C MET A 128 15.39 10.06 -12.82
N PRO A 129 16.05 10.72 -13.78
CA PRO A 129 17.50 10.59 -13.87
C PRO A 129 18.13 11.07 -12.57
N LEU A 130 19.05 10.29 -12.05
CA LEU A 130 19.84 10.68 -10.91
C LEU A 130 20.68 11.89 -11.32
N LYS A 131 20.39 12.95 -10.64
CA LYS A 131 21.15 14.20 -10.86
C LYS A 131 22.27 14.31 -9.86
#